data_036e97570c8b89f005d4c2306814bb93
#
_entry.id   036e97570c8b89f005d4c2306814bb93
#
_cell.length_a   1.000
_cell.length_b   1.000
_cell.length_c   1.000
_cell.angle_alpha   90.00
_cell.angle_beta   90.00
_cell.angle_gamma   90.00
#
_symmetry.space_group_name_H-M   'P 1'
#
loop_
_entity.id
_entity.type
_entity.pdbx_description
1 polymer ?
#
loop_
_entity_poly.entity_id
_entity_poly.type
_entity_poly.pdbx_seq_one_letter_code
_entity_poly.pdbx_strand_id
1 'polypeptide(L)'
;GFNPFDLMLGTSAGAQNLSAYMCNQQGYARKVITRYTTSRQFFDPMRFVRGGNLIDLDWLVEATSQQMPLAMNYAEAQFALGKELWLCACRGDDYSASYFSPTPQTWLDLIRASSAIPGFYRSGVLLDGVSYLDGGVSDAIPVQEAARRGAQTIVVIRTVPSQMFYTPQWFKRMERWLGESSLQPLVNLVHHHETTYRAIQQFIEKPPGKLRIFEIYPQRPLRSMALGSRLPALLEDYKTGRQCGRYFLATVGKLLADQPPLLRHAPRIARPAPVVVPPVPVANEAPQATIIPAPQANDPSFDHEDLA
;
A
#
# COMPACT_ATOMS: atom_id res chain seq x y z
N GLY A 1 19.66 -18.06 -2.14
CA GLY A 1 18.82 -17.64 -1.03
C GLY A 1 17.47 -18.36 -1.06
N PHE A 2 16.69 -18.26 0.00
CA PHE A 2 15.34 -18.84 0.06
C PHE A 2 14.41 -18.05 -0.87
N ASN A 3 13.96 -18.66 -1.95
CA ASN A 3 13.04 -18.05 -2.93
C ASN A 3 12.12 -19.11 -3.57
N PRO A 4 11.19 -19.70 -2.80
CA PRO A 4 10.26 -20.73 -3.28
C PRO A 4 9.05 -20.13 -4.00
N PHE A 5 8.92 -18.80 -4.10
CA PHE A 5 7.74 -18.12 -4.61
C PHE A 5 7.79 -17.99 -6.13
N ASP A 6 6.68 -18.34 -6.79
CA ASP A 6 6.49 -18.18 -8.22
C ASP A 6 5.83 -16.83 -8.55
N LEU A 7 4.92 -16.37 -7.67
CA LEU A 7 4.14 -15.15 -7.81
C LEU A 7 4.34 -14.25 -6.60
N MET A 8 4.64 -12.98 -6.83
CA MET A 8 4.81 -11.97 -5.81
C MET A 8 3.92 -10.75 -6.13
N LEU A 9 3.15 -10.30 -5.17
CA LEU A 9 2.33 -9.08 -5.28
C LEU A 9 2.69 -8.14 -4.14
N GLY A 10 2.95 -6.88 -4.47
CA GLY A 10 3.37 -5.87 -3.49
C GLY A 10 2.63 -4.56 -3.65
N THR A 11 2.31 -3.93 -2.51
CA THR A 11 1.64 -2.64 -2.43
C THR A 11 2.51 -1.68 -1.64
N SER A 12 2.73 -0.46 -2.16
CA SER A 12 3.47 0.61 -1.47
C SER A 12 4.87 0.15 -1.00
N ALA A 13 5.18 0.21 0.29
CA ALA A 13 6.43 -0.30 0.84
C ALA A 13 6.64 -1.80 0.51
N GLY A 14 5.57 -2.59 0.39
CA GLY A 14 5.61 -3.98 -0.06
C GLY A 14 6.10 -4.11 -1.50
N ALA A 15 5.70 -3.21 -2.40
CA ALA A 15 6.19 -3.15 -3.78
C ALA A 15 7.71 -2.90 -3.83
N GLN A 16 8.21 -1.96 -3.01
CA GLN A 16 9.65 -1.67 -2.91
C GLN A 16 10.44 -2.85 -2.34
N ASN A 17 9.92 -3.49 -1.27
CA ASN A 17 10.56 -4.64 -0.64
C ASN A 17 10.64 -5.85 -1.58
N LEU A 18 9.56 -6.15 -2.29
CA LEU A 18 9.52 -7.26 -3.24
C LEU A 18 10.36 -6.99 -4.49
N SER A 19 10.46 -5.73 -4.93
CA SER A 19 11.39 -5.33 -5.98
C SER A 19 12.84 -5.65 -5.61
N ALA A 20 13.26 -5.28 -4.40
CA ALA A 20 14.60 -5.60 -3.90
C ALA A 20 14.81 -7.11 -3.72
N TYR A 21 13.77 -7.84 -3.30
CA TYR A 21 13.81 -9.29 -3.17
C TYR A 21 13.94 -10.00 -4.53
N MET A 22 13.15 -9.57 -5.53
CA MET A 22 13.23 -10.07 -6.91
C MET A 22 14.62 -9.82 -7.53
N CYS A 23 15.25 -8.69 -7.18
CA CYS A 23 16.62 -8.34 -7.59
C CYS A 23 17.69 -9.01 -6.72
N ASN A 24 17.36 -9.87 -5.77
CA ASN A 24 18.27 -10.55 -4.83
C ASN A 24 19.18 -9.58 -4.03
N GLN A 25 18.67 -8.38 -3.71
CA GLN A 25 19.44 -7.36 -3.01
C GLN A 25 19.14 -7.35 -1.52
N GLN A 26 19.84 -8.19 -0.77
CA GLN A 26 19.71 -8.26 0.69
C GLN A 26 20.08 -6.93 1.35
N GLY A 27 19.23 -6.48 2.30
CA GLY A 27 19.45 -5.26 3.05
C GLY A 27 19.18 -3.96 2.29
N TYR A 28 18.79 -4.02 1.00
CA TYR A 28 18.39 -2.85 0.22
C TYR A 28 17.26 -2.07 0.91
N ALA A 29 16.14 -2.70 1.16
CA ALA A 29 14.99 -2.08 1.81
C ALA A 29 15.32 -1.49 3.18
N ARG A 30 16.16 -2.18 3.99
CA ARG A 30 16.66 -1.63 5.25
C ARG A 30 17.40 -0.31 5.03
N LYS A 31 18.33 -0.26 4.04
CA LYS A 31 19.09 0.97 3.75
C LYS A 31 18.16 2.09 3.30
N VAL A 32 17.19 1.80 2.41
CA VAL A 32 16.19 2.78 1.97
C VAL A 32 15.44 3.34 3.17
N ILE A 33 14.85 2.49 3.99
CA ILE A 33 14.05 2.90 5.14
C ILE A 33 14.87 3.65 6.19
N THR A 34 16.09 3.19 6.51
CA THR A 34 16.87 3.78 7.62
C THR A 34 17.68 5.01 7.22
N ARG A 35 17.97 5.23 5.94
CA ARG A 35 18.80 6.34 5.47
C ARG A 35 18.00 7.39 4.70
N TYR A 36 17.16 6.92 3.75
CA TYR A 36 16.46 7.83 2.84
C TYR A 36 15.14 8.30 3.40
N THR A 37 14.29 7.39 3.92
CA THR A 37 12.96 7.82 4.42
C THR A 37 13.02 8.56 5.76
N THR A 38 14.15 8.54 6.46
CA THR A 38 14.41 9.35 7.66
C THR A 38 15.00 10.71 7.36
N SER A 39 15.37 10.99 6.11
CA SER A 39 15.98 12.27 5.72
C SER A 39 14.93 13.39 5.60
N ARG A 40 15.37 14.63 5.80
CA ARG A 40 14.51 15.82 5.60
C ARG A 40 14.17 16.03 4.13
N GLN A 41 15.00 15.55 3.19
CA GLN A 41 14.66 15.60 1.77
C GLN A 41 13.42 14.76 1.47
N PHE A 42 13.29 13.58 2.06
CA PHE A 42 12.12 12.73 1.86
C PHE A 42 10.90 13.25 2.63
N PHE A 43 11.01 13.45 3.95
CA PHE A 43 9.90 13.82 4.83
C PHE A 43 10.12 15.20 5.39
N ASP A 44 9.34 16.19 4.91
CA ASP A 44 9.44 17.60 5.34
C ASP A 44 8.07 18.24 5.62
N PRO A 45 7.69 18.33 6.91
CA PRO A 45 6.47 19.02 7.33
C PRO A 45 6.42 20.50 6.93
N MET A 46 7.59 21.18 6.85
CA MET A 46 7.62 22.61 6.46
C MET A 46 7.33 22.80 4.97
N ARG A 47 7.80 21.89 4.12
CA ARG A 47 7.43 21.87 2.71
C ARG A 47 5.91 21.67 2.56
N PHE A 48 5.31 20.78 3.37
CA PHE A 48 3.89 20.54 3.35
C PHE A 48 3.06 21.78 3.75
N VAL A 49 3.44 22.48 4.82
CA VAL A 49 2.78 23.72 5.28
C VAL A 49 2.86 24.82 4.22
N ARG A 50 3.94 24.87 3.44
CA ARG A 50 4.11 25.82 2.33
C ARG A 50 3.37 25.41 1.04
N GLY A 51 2.54 24.37 1.07
CA GLY A 51 1.75 23.92 -0.08
C GLY A 51 2.39 22.83 -0.94
N GLY A 52 3.60 22.37 -0.61
CA GLY A 52 4.27 21.27 -1.30
C GLY A 52 3.86 19.88 -0.79
N ASN A 53 4.53 18.84 -1.26
CA ASN A 53 4.33 17.47 -0.81
C ASN A 53 4.97 17.25 0.58
N LEU A 54 4.31 16.43 1.43
CA LEU A 54 4.89 16.02 2.71
C LEU A 54 6.07 15.06 2.50
N ILE A 55 5.93 14.15 1.52
CA ILE A 55 6.96 13.20 1.10
C ILE A 55 7.43 13.53 -0.31
N ASP A 56 8.71 13.32 -0.58
CA ASP A 56 9.32 13.50 -1.89
C ASP A 56 9.67 12.14 -2.48
N LEU A 57 8.71 11.55 -3.18
CA LEU A 57 8.91 10.27 -3.85
C LEU A 57 9.84 10.40 -5.06
N ASP A 58 9.82 11.54 -5.74
CA ASP A 58 10.68 11.80 -6.89
C ASP A 58 12.14 11.78 -6.46
N TRP A 59 12.47 12.54 -5.42
CA TRP A 59 13.78 12.51 -4.81
C TRP A 59 14.17 11.11 -4.32
N LEU A 60 13.25 10.39 -3.65
CA LEU A 60 13.54 9.05 -3.13
C LEU A 60 13.90 8.09 -4.24
N VAL A 61 13.12 8.06 -5.32
CA VAL A 61 13.32 7.17 -6.47
C VAL A 61 14.60 7.54 -7.19
N GLU A 62 14.84 8.82 -7.43
CA GLU A 62 16.06 9.31 -8.08
C GLU A 62 17.31 8.99 -7.26
N ALA A 63 17.33 9.36 -5.97
CA ALA A 63 18.47 9.13 -5.10
C ALA A 63 18.81 7.64 -4.94
N THR A 64 17.79 6.78 -4.84
CA THR A 64 18.00 5.33 -4.74
C THR A 64 18.42 4.72 -6.06
N SER A 65 17.90 5.18 -7.19
CA SER A 65 18.33 4.69 -8.51
C SER A 65 19.77 5.03 -8.85
N GLN A 66 20.25 6.18 -8.38
CA GLN A 66 21.65 6.60 -8.61
C GLN A 66 22.63 5.95 -7.64
N GLN A 67 22.28 5.89 -6.32
CA GLN A 67 23.21 5.46 -5.28
C GLN A 67 23.13 3.96 -4.95
N MET A 68 21.99 3.35 -5.20
CA MET A 68 21.72 1.94 -4.94
C MET A 68 20.77 1.37 -6.03
N PRO A 69 21.19 1.32 -7.30
CA PRO A 69 20.32 0.85 -8.37
C PRO A 69 19.82 -0.58 -8.10
N LEU A 70 18.59 -0.85 -8.51
CA LEU A 70 18.05 -2.21 -8.52
C LEU A 70 18.77 -3.04 -9.58
N ALA A 71 19.15 -4.27 -9.23
CA ALA A 71 19.76 -5.23 -10.14
C ALA A 71 18.69 -5.82 -11.08
N MET A 72 18.16 -5.01 -11.98
CA MET A 72 17.02 -5.36 -12.84
C MET A 72 17.35 -6.53 -13.78
N ASN A 73 18.61 -6.66 -14.21
CA ASN A 73 19.09 -7.79 -14.99
C ASN A 73 18.92 -9.14 -14.26
N TYR A 74 19.10 -9.15 -12.93
CA TYR A 74 18.82 -10.35 -12.13
C TYR A 74 17.32 -10.67 -12.11
N ALA A 75 16.49 -9.65 -11.94
CA ALA A 75 15.04 -9.83 -11.97
C ALA A 75 14.52 -10.31 -13.33
N GLU A 76 15.08 -9.79 -14.44
CA GLU A 76 14.77 -10.27 -15.80
C GLU A 76 15.07 -11.77 -15.96
N ALA A 77 16.20 -12.22 -15.42
CA ALA A 77 16.52 -13.65 -15.39
C ALA A 77 15.50 -14.47 -14.58
N GLN A 78 14.99 -13.92 -13.46
CA GLN A 78 13.93 -14.58 -12.70
C GLN A 78 12.59 -14.61 -13.47
N PHE A 79 12.24 -13.54 -14.18
CA PHE A 79 11.06 -13.51 -15.05
C PHE A 79 11.17 -14.53 -16.19
N ALA A 80 12.36 -14.67 -16.78
CA ALA A 80 12.61 -15.69 -17.81
C ALA A 80 12.44 -17.13 -17.28
N LEU A 81 12.68 -17.36 -15.98
CA LEU A 81 12.40 -18.63 -15.29
C LEU A 81 10.92 -18.80 -14.92
N GLY A 82 10.04 -17.87 -15.30
CA GLY A 82 8.61 -17.91 -15.06
C GLY A 82 8.14 -17.36 -13.72
N LYS A 83 9.01 -16.69 -12.95
CA LYS A 83 8.58 -15.95 -11.76
C LYS A 83 7.85 -14.68 -12.16
N GLU A 84 6.93 -14.24 -11.30
CA GLU A 84 6.12 -13.05 -11.54
C GLU A 84 6.22 -12.07 -10.38
N LEU A 85 6.31 -10.78 -10.71
CA LEU A 85 6.17 -9.68 -9.76
C LEU A 85 5.10 -8.72 -10.26
N TRP A 86 4.16 -8.38 -9.38
CA TRP A 86 3.10 -7.43 -9.67
C TRP A 86 3.06 -6.34 -8.60
N LEU A 87 3.08 -5.09 -9.04
CA LEU A 87 3.01 -3.92 -8.18
C LEU A 87 1.59 -3.34 -8.25
N CYS A 88 0.97 -3.16 -7.08
CA CYS A 88 -0.38 -2.61 -6.98
C CYS A 88 -0.34 -1.09 -6.87
N ALA A 89 -1.16 -0.41 -7.66
CA ALA A 89 -1.47 1.00 -7.53
C ALA A 89 -2.98 1.22 -7.61
N CYS A 90 -3.47 2.29 -7.00
CA CYS A 90 -4.88 2.66 -6.99
C CYS A 90 -5.16 3.68 -8.09
N ARG A 91 -6.15 3.46 -8.94
CA ARG A 91 -6.59 4.46 -9.92
C ARG A 91 -7.17 5.68 -9.20
N GLY A 92 -6.84 6.86 -9.69
CA GLY A 92 -7.30 8.11 -9.07
C GLY A 92 -8.75 8.49 -9.41
N ASP A 93 -9.29 7.92 -10.48
CA ASP A 93 -10.64 8.24 -11.00
C ASP A 93 -11.76 7.43 -10.33
N ASP A 94 -11.53 6.14 -10.05
CA ASP A 94 -12.55 5.21 -9.54
C ASP A 94 -12.11 4.41 -8.31
N TYR A 95 -10.87 4.63 -7.84
CA TYR A 95 -10.24 3.93 -6.72
C TYR A 95 -10.10 2.41 -6.90
N SER A 96 -10.18 1.91 -8.13
CA SER A 96 -9.95 0.50 -8.41
C SER A 96 -8.47 0.14 -8.31
N ALA A 97 -8.18 -1.12 -7.93
CA ALA A 97 -6.83 -1.64 -7.89
C ALA A 97 -6.34 -1.98 -9.29
N SER A 98 -5.14 -1.55 -9.63
CA SER A 98 -4.42 -1.92 -10.84
C SER A 98 -3.11 -2.61 -10.51
N TYR A 99 -2.76 -3.65 -11.27
CA TYR A 99 -1.56 -4.44 -11.03
C TYR A 99 -0.67 -4.43 -12.27
N PHE A 100 0.57 -4.06 -12.06
CA PHE A 100 1.56 -3.87 -13.12
C PHE A 100 2.73 -4.83 -12.94
N SER A 101 3.12 -5.50 -14.01
CA SER A 101 4.37 -6.24 -14.07
C SER A 101 5.47 -5.28 -14.51
N PRO A 102 6.51 -5.04 -13.68
CA PRO A 102 7.54 -4.06 -14.01
C PRO A 102 8.45 -4.54 -15.14
N THR A 103 8.89 -3.57 -15.94
CA THR A 103 10.00 -3.70 -16.89
C THR A 103 11.12 -2.76 -16.44
N PRO A 104 12.36 -2.90 -16.93
CA PRO A 104 13.44 -1.95 -16.59
C PRO A 104 13.05 -0.49 -16.81
N GLN A 105 12.25 -0.20 -17.84
CA GLN A 105 11.84 1.16 -18.20
C GLN A 105 10.72 1.70 -17.29
N THR A 106 9.82 0.85 -16.82
CA THR A 106 8.63 1.26 -16.07
C THR A 106 8.77 1.08 -14.55
N TRP A 107 9.79 0.33 -14.08
CA TRP A 107 9.89 -0.13 -12.69
C TRP A 107 9.85 1.01 -11.66
N LEU A 108 10.64 2.04 -11.90
CA LEU A 108 10.74 3.16 -10.96
C LEU A 108 9.43 3.97 -10.89
N ASP A 109 8.77 4.16 -12.03
CA ASP A 109 7.48 4.85 -12.09
C ASP A 109 6.38 4.03 -11.42
N LEU A 110 6.42 2.71 -11.56
CA LEU A 110 5.48 1.81 -10.88
C LEU A 110 5.69 1.79 -9.35
N ILE A 111 6.94 1.83 -8.88
CA ILE A 111 7.23 1.99 -7.43
C ILE A 111 6.68 3.33 -6.94
N ARG A 112 6.89 4.40 -7.70
CA ARG A 112 6.38 5.73 -7.37
C ARG A 112 4.85 5.74 -7.31
N ALA A 113 4.17 5.20 -8.32
CA ALA A 113 2.71 5.11 -8.38
C ALA A 113 2.15 4.28 -7.20
N SER A 114 2.74 3.11 -6.93
CA SER A 114 2.34 2.24 -5.83
C SER A 114 2.52 2.87 -4.44
N SER A 115 3.34 3.93 -4.33
CA SER A 115 3.71 4.59 -3.06
C SER A 115 3.20 6.04 -2.96
N ALA A 116 2.39 6.52 -3.90
CA ALA A 116 1.88 7.89 -3.97
C ALA A 116 0.74 8.12 -2.96
N ILE A 117 1.07 8.26 -1.66
CA ILE A 117 0.09 8.39 -0.58
C ILE A 117 -0.76 9.65 -0.79
N PRO A 118 -2.10 9.52 -0.90
CA PRO A 118 -2.99 10.66 -1.12
C PRO A 118 -2.83 11.74 -0.05
N GLY A 119 -2.82 12.99 -0.47
CA GLY A 119 -2.62 14.15 0.41
C GLY A 119 -1.16 14.39 0.81
N PHE A 120 -0.31 13.38 0.87
CA PHE A 120 1.12 13.51 1.20
C PHE A 120 2.00 13.63 -0.05
N TYR A 121 1.60 12.97 -1.12
CA TYR A 121 2.06 13.19 -2.49
C TYR A 121 0.86 13.60 -3.34
N ARG A 122 0.65 14.91 -3.50
CA ARG A 122 -0.63 15.51 -3.89
C ARG A 122 -1.08 15.23 -5.32
N SER A 123 -0.14 15.16 -6.25
CA SER A 123 -0.44 15.06 -7.68
C SER A 123 -0.80 13.64 -8.15
N GLY A 124 -0.56 12.62 -7.31
CA GLY A 124 -0.54 11.25 -7.81
C GLY A 124 0.59 11.04 -8.83
N VAL A 125 0.61 9.90 -9.49
CA VAL A 125 1.58 9.56 -10.55
C VAL A 125 0.82 9.28 -11.83
N LEU A 126 1.20 9.95 -12.91
CA LEU A 126 0.57 9.77 -14.23
C LEU A 126 1.28 8.63 -14.97
N LEU A 127 0.53 7.58 -15.31
CA LEU A 127 0.99 6.48 -16.16
C LEU A 127 0.00 6.34 -17.33
N ASP A 128 0.49 6.46 -18.55
CA ASP A 128 -0.33 6.37 -19.78
C ASP A 128 -1.62 7.24 -19.75
N GLY A 129 -1.51 8.47 -19.21
CA GLY A 129 -2.61 9.41 -19.12
C GLY A 129 -3.60 9.17 -17.96
N VAL A 130 -3.38 8.13 -17.13
CA VAL A 130 -4.20 7.83 -15.96
C VAL A 130 -3.42 8.19 -14.70
N SER A 131 -4.07 8.89 -13.74
CA SER A 131 -3.49 9.20 -12.45
C SER A 131 -3.60 8.02 -11.48
N TYR A 132 -2.51 7.70 -10.81
CA TYR A 132 -2.44 6.64 -9.81
C TYR A 132 -2.03 7.16 -8.44
N LEU A 133 -2.59 6.54 -7.43
CA LEU A 133 -2.35 6.77 -5.99
C LEU A 133 -1.76 5.50 -5.37
N ASP A 134 -1.33 5.60 -4.10
CA ASP A 134 -0.85 4.46 -3.33
C ASP A 134 -1.85 3.29 -3.38
N GLY A 135 -1.36 2.12 -3.76
CA GLY A 135 -2.18 0.91 -3.89
C GLY A 135 -2.85 0.48 -2.59
N GLY A 136 -2.34 0.92 -1.43
CA GLY A 136 -2.95 0.65 -0.13
C GLY A 136 -4.35 1.23 0.04
N VAL A 137 -4.76 2.17 -0.81
CA VAL A 137 -6.13 2.69 -0.83
C VAL A 137 -7.11 1.61 -1.29
N SER A 138 -6.77 0.85 -2.34
CA SER A 138 -7.64 -0.14 -2.98
C SER A 138 -7.35 -1.58 -2.57
N ASP A 139 -6.08 -1.97 -2.47
CA ASP A 139 -5.66 -3.33 -2.09
C ASP A 139 -4.35 -3.30 -1.30
N ALA A 140 -4.50 -3.15 0.01
CA ALA A 140 -3.35 -3.06 0.93
C ALA A 140 -2.60 -4.39 1.07
N ILE A 141 -3.27 -5.53 0.90
CA ILE A 141 -2.70 -6.88 0.97
C ILE A 141 -3.33 -7.72 -0.15
N PRO A 142 -2.70 -7.86 -1.32
CA PRO A 142 -3.31 -8.38 -2.54
C PRO A 142 -3.51 -9.91 -2.55
N VAL A 143 -4.11 -10.46 -1.49
CA VAL A 143 -4.36 -11.90 -1.34
C VAL A 143 -5.45 -12.43 -2.27
N GLN A 144 -6.49 -11.62 -2.51
CA GLN A 144 -7.58 -11.99 -3.40
C GLN A 144 -7.08 -12.04 -4.84
N GLU A 145 -6.24 -11.09 -5.23
CA GLU A 145 -5.61 -11.08 -6.54
C GLU A 145 -4.64 -12.25 -6.72
N ALA A 146 -3.86 -12.60 -5.68
CA ALA A 146 -3.01 -13.78 -5.72
C ALA A 146 -3.82 -15.07 -5.96
N ALA A 147 -4.94 -15.22 -5.24
CA ALA A 147 -5.85 -16.34 -5.42
C ALA A 147 -6.48 -16.34 -6.83
N ARG A 148 -6.91 -15.20 -7.34
CA ARG A 148 -7.46 -15.04 -8.69
C ARG A 148 -6.45 -15.45 -9.79
N ARG A 149 -5.16 -15.21 -9.54
CA ARG A 149 -4.05 -15.66 -10.41
C ARG A 149 -3.68 -17.14 -10.25
N GLY A 150 -4.41 -17.89 -9.41
CA GLY A 150 -4.25 -19.32 -9.26
C GLY A 150 -3.30 -19.75 -8.15
N ALA A 151 -2.90 -18.86 -7.25
CA ALA A 151 -2.10 -19.24 -6.09
C ALA A 151 -2.87 -20.23 -5.20
N GLN A 152 -2.23 -21.36 -4.87
CA GLN A 152 -2.79 -22.39 -3.99
C GLN A 152 -2.28 -22.26 -2.55
N THR A 153 -1.13 -21.62 -2.39
CA THR A 153 -0.53 -21.31 -1.10
C THR A 153 -0.03 -19.88 -1.13
N ILE A 154 -0.47 -19.08 -0.19
CA ILE A 154 -0.10 -17.66 -0.10
C ILE A 154 0.62 -17.42 1.21
N VAL A 155 1.75 -16.70 1.16
CA VAL A 155 2.44 -16.16 2.33
C VAL A 155 2.21 -14.67 2.37
N VAL A 156 1.55 -14.21 3.41
CA VAL A 156 1.26 -12.79 3.65
C VAL A 156 2.27 -12.24 4.65
N ILE A 157 2.94 -11.13 4.31
CA ILE A 157 3.82 -10.40 5.22
C ILE A 157 3.12 -9.09 5.61
N ARG A 158 2.84 -8.93 6.90
CA ARG A 158 2.12 -7.78 7.45
C ARG A 158 2.98 -6.95 8.39
N THR A 159 2.71 -5.66 8.42
CA THR A 159 3.32 -4.72 9.37
C THR A 159 2.47 -4.49 10.62
N VAL A 160 1.30 -5.13 10.69
CA VAL A 160 0.35 -5.03 11.80
C VAL A 160 0.00 -6.43 12.31
N PRO A 161 -0.33 -6.60 13.61
CA PRO A 161 -0.82 -7.86 14.15
C PRO A 161 -2.04 -8.39 13.40
N SER A 162 -2.18 -9.73 13.32
CA SER A 162 -3.16 -10.40 12.46
C SER A 162 -4.60 -9.95 12.68
N GLN A 163 -5.02 -9.71 13.90
CA GLN A 163 -6.41 -9.37 14.23
C GLN A 163 -6.66 -7.86 14.40
N MET A 164 -5.69 -7.01 14.09
CA MET A 164 -5.88 -5.57 14.21
C MET A 164 -6.45 -4.97 12.93
N PHE A 165 -7.59 -4.28 13.07
CA PHE A 165 -8.05 -3.33 12.06
C PHE A 165 -7.10 -2.14 12.06
N TYR A 166 -6.47 -1.89 10.94
CA TYR A 166 -5.53 -0.79 10.81
C TYR A 166 -6.12 0.32 9.96
N THR A 167 -6.74 1.30 10.62
CA THR A 167 -6.89 2.61 10.01
C THR A 167 -5.53 3.31 10.14
N PRO A 168 -4.84 3.65 9.06
CA PRO A 168 -3.53 4.28 9.14
C PRO A 168 -3.59 5.53 10.02
N GLN A 169 -2.75 5.60 11.07
CA GLN A 169 -2.77 6.75 12.00
C GLN A 169 -2.41 8.08 11.34
N TRP A 170 -1.70 8.04 10.21
CA TRP A 170 -1.45 9.24 9.41
C TRP A 170 -2.74 9.89 8.94
N PHE A 171 -3.75 9.07 8.70
CA PHE A 171 -5.07 9.50 8.27
C PHE A 171 -5.82 10.28 9.36
N LYS A 172 -5.87 9.74 10.58
CA LYS A 172 -6.44 10.45 11.74
C LYS A 172 -5.70 11.75 12.08
N ARG A 173 -4.41 11.83 11.72
CA ARG A 173 -3.62 13.06 11.89
C ARG A 173 -3.90 14.07 10.80
N MET A 174 -4.12 13.63 9.56
CA MET A 174 -4.45 14.52 8.45
C MET A 174 -5.82 15.19 8.65
N GLU A 175 -6.80 14.47 9.17
CA GLU A 175 -8.11 15.00 9.58
C GLU A 175 -7.98 16.18 10.56
N ARG A 176 -6.97 16.17 11.41
CA ARG A 176 -6.69 17.26 12.36
C ARG A 176 -5.99 18.47 11.73
N TRP A 177 -5.36 18.33 10.57
CA TRP A 177 -4.57 19.37 9.89
C TRP A 177 -5.28 20.02 8.71
N LEU A 178 -6.28 19.36 8.13
CA LEU A 178 -7.08 19.85 7.02
C LEU A 178 -8.43 20.32 7.58
N GLY A 179 -8.76 21.59 7.42
CA GLY A 179 -10.07 22.13 7.83
C GLY A 179 -11.24 21.38 7.14
N GLU A 180 -12.40 21.40 7.77
CA GLU A 180 -13.57 20.57 7.44
C GLU A 180 -14.04 20.62 5.98
N SER A 181 -13.86 21.73 5.27
CA SER A 181 -14.38 21.92 3.89
C SER A 181 -13.61 21.20 2.79
N SER A 182 -12.36 20.75 3.05
CA SER A 182 -11.51 20.03 2.07
C SER A 182 -11.49 18.52 2.27
N LEU A 183 -12.27 17.99 3.22
CA LEU A 183 -12.12 16.62 3.72
C LEU A 183 -12.94 15.58 2.98
N GLN A 184 -13.96 15.97 2.22
CA GLN A 184 -14.89 14.99 1.62
C GLN A 184 -14.20 13.95 0.70
N PRO A 185 -13.31 14.32 -0.23
CA PRO A 185 -12.60 13.33 -1.03
C PRO A 185 -11.74 12.39 -0.20
N LEU A 186 -11.21 12.91 0.89
CA LEU A 186 -10.35 12.17 1.80
C LEU A 186 -11.14 11.20 2.68
N VAL A 187 -12.32 11.60 3.16
CA VAL A 187 -13.25 10.73 3.89
C VAL A 187 -13.68 9.55 3.00
N ASN A 188 -13.97 9.81 1.73
CA ASN A 188 -14.31 8.76 0.77
C ASN A 188 -13.16 7.75 0.58
N LEU A 189 -11.92 8.23 0.46
CA LEU A 189 -10.72 7.40 0.38
C LEU A 189 -10.54 6.50 1.60
N VAL A 190 -10.82 7.02 2.80
CA VAL A 190 -10.76 6.22 4.05
C VAL A 190 -11.81 5.16 4.08
N HIS A 191 -13.03 5.57 3.81
CA HIS A 191 -14.14 4.62 3.84
C HIS A 191 -13.90 3.49 2.82
N HIS A 192 -13.38 3.84 1.64
CA HIS A 192 -12.98 2.86 0.64
C HIS A 192 -11.89 1.92 1.16
N HIS A 193 -10.80 2.48 1.72
CA HIS A 193 -9.73 1.69 2.32
C HIS A 193 -10.23 0.78 3.46
N GLU A 194 -11.05 1.28 4.36
CA GLU A 194 -11.59 0.46 5.47
C GLU A 194 -12.46 -0.68 4.97
N THR A 195 -13.29 -0.42 3.96
CA THR A 195 -14.16 -1.43 3.36
C THR A 195 -13.36 -2.52 2.67
N THR A 196 -12.40 -2.15 1.83
CA THR A 196 -11.52 -3.10 1.14
C THR A 196 -10.66 -3.88 2.12
N TYR A 197 -10.12 -3.23 3.15
CA TYR A 197 -9.31 -3.88 4.17
C TYR A 197 -10.09 -4.92 4.99
N ARG A 198 -11.37 -4.64 5.32
CA ARG A 198 -12.25 -5.63 5.98
C ARG A 198 -12.47 -6.86 5.09
N ALA A 199 -12.73 -6.66 3.80
CA ALA A 199 -12.90 -7.77 2.86
C ALA A 199 -11.62 -8.62 2.75
N ILE A 200 -10.45 -7.99 2.73
CA ILE A 200 -9.14 -8.66 2.76
C ILE A 200 -8.99 -9.50 4.04
N GLN A 201 -9.31 -8.94 5.20
CA GLN A 201 -9.22 -9.66 6.47
C GLN A 201 -10.14 -10.87 6.51
N GLN A 202 -11.40 -10.72 6.08
CA GLN A 202 -12.35 -11.82 6.00
C GLN A 202 -11.84 -12.93 5.07
N PHE A 203 -11.21 -12.57 3.95
CA PHE A 203 -10.63 -13.53 3.02
C PHE A 203 -9.45 -14.29 3.62
N ILE A 204 -8.58 -13.61 4.38
CA ILE A 204 -7.46 -14.24 5.08
C ILE A 204 -7.96 -15.20 6.17
N GLU A 205 -8.97 -14.80 6.94
CA GLU A 205 -9.53 -15.60 8.03
C GLU A 205 -10.30 -16.83 7.52
N LYS A 206 -10.96 -16.69 6.37
CA LYS A 206 -11.78 -17.76 5.77
C LYS A 206 -11.44 -17.92 4.28
N PRO A 207 -10.26 -18.47 3.96
CA PRO A 207 -9.85 -18.64 2.57
C PRO A 207 -10.78 -19.65 1.86
N PRO A 208 -11.13 -19.39 0.59
CA PRO A 208 -12.04 -20.27 -0.15
C PRO A 208 -11.40 -21.61 -0.53
N GLY A 209 -12.20 -22.67 -0.52
CA GLY A 209 -11.83 -23.98 -1.04
C GLY A 209 -10.63 -24.60 -0.34
N LYS A 210 -9.57 -24.91 -1.11
CA LYS A 210 -8.32 -25.52 -0.61
C LYS A 210 -7.16 -24.53 -0.50
N LEU A 211 -7.41 -23.24 -0.65
CA LEU A 211 -6.40 -22.21 -0.53
C LEU A 211 -5.81 -22.20 0.87
N ARG A 212 -4.47 -22.20 0.96
CA ARG A 212 -3.74 -22.09 2.23
C ARG A 212 -3.11 -20.72 2.35
N ILE A 213 -3.33 -20.03 3.47
CA ILE A 213 -2.73 -18.73 3.76
C ILE A 213 -1.90 -18.83 5.03
N PHE A 214 -0.64 -18.42 4.95
CA PHE A 214 0.28 -18.29 6.08
C PHE A 214 0.61 -16.83 6.28
N GLU A 215 0.49 -16.34 7.50
CA GLU A 215 0.79 -14.96 7.84
C GLU A 215 2.09 -14.81 8.61
N ILE A 216 2.91 -13.85 8.21
CA ILE A 216 4.07 -13.36 8.97
C ILE A 216 3.71 -11.97 9.48
N TYR A 217 3.56 -11.80 10.78
CA TYR A 217 3.16 -10.54 11.39
C TYR A 217 3.84 -10.32 12.75
N PRO A 218 4.00 -9.06 13.20
CA PRO A 218 4.48 -8.77 14.53
C PRO A 218 3.39 -9.06 15.56
N GLN A 219 3.75 -9.66 16.70
CA GLN A 219 2.79 -9.95 17.77
C GLN A 219 2.29 -8.70 18.49
N ARG A 220 3.02 -7.59 18.39
CA ARG A 220 2.68 -6.29 18.96
C ARG A 220 2.77 -5.22 17.88
N PRO A 221 2.02 -4.12 18.02
CA PRO A 221 2.16 -2.98 17.10
C PRO A 221 3.62 -2.53 17.01
N LEU A 222 4.05 -2.19 15.79
CA LEU A 222 5.38 -1.65 15.55
C LEU A 222 5.53 -0.28 16.23
N ARG A 223 6.74 0.08 16.61
CA ARG A 223 7.08 1.38 17.20
C ARG A 223 7.24 2.48 16.15
N SER A 224 7.61 2.09 14.94
CA SER A 224 7.70 3.01 13.83
C SER A 224 6.31 3.45 13.36
N MET A 225 6.26 4.66 12.83
CA MET A 225 5.11 5.20 12.12
C MET A 225 5.27 4.97 10.62
N ALA A 226 4.18 5.06 9.88
CA ALA A 226 4.24 4.98 8.41
C ALA A 226 5.17 6.04 7.81
N LEU A 227 5.22 7.24 8.39
CA LEU A 227 6.06 8.35 7.98
C LEU A 227 6.66 9.06 9.20
N GLY A 228 7.85 9.66 9.03
CA GLY A 228 8.50 10.46 10.06
C GLY A 228 9.02 9.65 11.26
N SER A 229 9.31 8.36 11.06
CA SER A 229 9.86 7.50 12.10
C SER A 229 11.27 7.90 12.48
N ARG A 230 11.60 7.73 13.77
CA ARG A 230 12.97 7.89 14.27
C ARG A 230 13.76 6.60 14.07
N LEU A 231 15.05 6.73 13.76
CA LEU A 231 15.94 5.60 13.48
C LEU A 231 15.94 4.50 14.58
N PRO A 232 15.95 4.80 15.89
CA PRO A 232 15.91 3.76 16.92
C PRO A 232 14.66 2.88 16.83
N ALA A 233 13.48 3.47 16.59
CA ALA A 233 12.22 2.72 16.42
C ALA A 233 12.29 1.80 15.20
N LEU A 234 12.78 2.28 14.06
CA LEU A 234 12.98 1.50 12.85
C LEU A 234 13.93 0.32 13.03
N LEU A 235 15.03 0.52 13.79
CA LEU A 235 15.99 -0.54 14.06
C LEU A 235 15.42 -1.62 14.99
N GLU A 236 14.57 -1.24 15.95
CA GLU A 236 13.88 -2.18 16.82
C GLU A 236 12.86 -3.02 16.04
N ASP A 237 12.05 -2.37 15.22
CA ASP A 237 11.06 -3.05 14.36
C ASP A 237 11.74 -3.96 13.33
N TYR A 238 12.90 -3.56 12.81
CA TYR A 238 13.73 -4.42 11.96
C TYR A 238 14.19 -5.71 12.70
N LYS A 239 14.58 -5.60 13.99
CA LYS A 239 14.91 -6.79 14.78
C LYS A 239 13.70 -7.70 14.95
N THR A 240 12.53 -7.12 15.24
CA THR A 240 11.26 -7.86 15.33
C THR A 240 10.94 -8.58 14.02
N GLY A 241 11.01 -7.89 12.88
CA GLY A 241 10.79 -8.49 11.57
C GLY A 241 11.76 -9.64 11.25
N ARG A 242 13.03 -9.49 11.63
CA ARG A 242 14.02 -10.59 11.52
C ARG A 242 13.68 -11.80 12.38
N GLN A 243 13.14 -11.61 13.57
CA GLN A 243 12.70 -12.71 14.43
C GLN A 243 11.51 -13.45 13.81
N CYS A 244 10.50 -12.70 13.32
CA CYS A 244 9.36 -13.28 12.60
C CYS A 244 9.81 -14.08 11.36
N GLY A 245 10.73 -13.53 10.56
CA GLY A 245 11.27 -14.21 9.39
C GLY A 245 12.07 -15.48 9.74
N ARG A 246 12.86 -15.47 10.83
CA ARG A 246 13.57 -16.67 11.29
C ARG A 246 12.61 -17.76 11.76
N TYR A 247 11.56 -17.39 12.48
CA TYR A 247 10.53 -18.31 12.92
C TYR A 247 9.81 -18.94 11.72
N PHE A 248 9.41 -18.10 10.75
CA PHE A 248 8.82 -18.58 9.52
C PHE A 248 9.72 -19.56 8.77
N LEU A 249 11.01 -19.24 8.60
CA LEU A 249 11.96 -20.13 7.90
C LEU A 249 12.16 -21.44 8.64
N ALA A 250 12.14 -21.43 9.96
CA ALA A 250 12.30 -22.64 10.78
C ALA A 250 11.06 -23.56 10.77
N THR A 251 9.90 -23.02 10.41
CA THR A 251 8.60 -23.71 10.43
C THR A 251 8.04 -23.88 9.01
N VAL A 252 7.21 -22.95 8.57
CA VAL A 252 6.52 -22.98 7.26
C VAL A 252 7.52 -22.95 6.10
N GLY A 253 8.63 -22.22 6.24
CA GLY A 253 9.66 -22.11 5.20
C GLY A 253 10.26 -23.46 4.81
N LYS A 254 10.46 -24.36 5.76
CA LYS A 254 10.91 -25.75 5.46
C LYS A 254 9.89 -26.48 4.61
N LEU A 255 8.61 -26.41 4.99
CA LEU A 255 7.53 -27.05 4.22
C LEU A 255 7.44 -26.55 2.78
N LEU A 256 7.70 -25.24 2.57
CA LEU A 256 7.68 -24.63 1.24
C LEU A 256 8.93 -25.02 0.41
N ALA A 257 10.08 -25.13 1.05
CA ALA A 257 11.33 -25.52 0.38
C ALA A 257 11.33 -26.98 -0.08
N ASP A 258 10.69 -27.87 0.68
CA ASP A 258 10.61 -29.31 0.40
C ASP A 258 9.52 -29.67 -0.62
N GLN A 259 8.64 -28.73 -0.98
CA GLN A 259 7.66 -28.97 -2.03
C GLN A 259 8.37 -28.99 -3.39
N PRO A 260 8.11 -30.03 -4.23
CA PRO A 260 8.60 -30.02 -5.60
C PRO A 260 8.07 -28.76 -6.29
N PRO A 261 8.87 -28.09 -7.13
CA PRO A 261 8.39 -26.96 -7.92
C PRO A 261 7.13 -27.43 -8.64
N LEU A 262 6.01 -26.77 -8.38
CA LEU A 262 4.75 -27.07 -9.05
C LEU A 262 5.06 -27.12 -10.54
N LEU A 263 4.72 -28.26 -11.18
CA LEU A 263 5.05 -28.54 -12.57
C LEU A 263 4.72 -27.31 -13.42
N ARG A 264 5.74 -26.61 -13.86
CA ARG A 264 5.69 -25.34 -14.62
C ARG A 264 5.09 -25.49 -16.03
N HIS A 265 4.32 -26.55 -16.26
CA HIS A 265 3.73 -26.94 -17.53
C HIS A 265 2.20 -26.95 -17.54
N ALA A 266 1.54 -26.34 -16.55
CA ALA A 266 0.17 -25.94 -16.79
C ALA A 266 0.18 -24.91 -17.95
N PRO A 267 -0.64 -25.08 -19.00
CA PRO A 267 -0.69 -24.11 -20.08
C PRO A 267 -0.98 -22.74 -19.45
N ARG A 268 -0.12 -21.74 -19.71
CA ARG A 268 -0.34 -20.36 -19.29
C ARG A 268 -1.74 -20.00 -19.74
N ILE A 269 -2.68 -19.89 -18.80
CA ILE A 269 -3.95 -19.21 -19.06
C ILE A 269 -3.55 -17.83 -19.58
N ALA A 270 -4.01 -17.51 -20.79
CA ALA A 270 -3.69 -16.24 -21.45
C ALA A 270 -3.78 -15.13 -20.44
N ARG A 271 -2.75 -14.26 -20.37
CA ARG A 271 -2.67 -13.15 -19.42
C ARG A 271 -4.04 -12.49 -19.37
N PRO A 272 -4.75 -12.54 -18.23
CA PRO A 272 -5.98 -11.77 -18.14
C PRO A 272 -5.61 -10.31 -18.33
N ALA A 273 -6.38 -9.59 -19.12
CA ALA A 273 -6.31 -8.14 -19.21
C ALA A 273 -6.29 -7.55 -17.77
N PRO A 274 -5.66 -6.41 -17.54
CA PRO A 274 -5.70 -5.76 -16.24
C PRO A 274 -7.14 -5.72 -15.76
N VAL A 275 -7.44 -6.41 -14.68
CA VAL A 275 -8.79 -6.44 -14.13
C VAL A 275 -8.93 -5.19 -13.30
N VAL A 276 -9.68 -4.25 -13.80
CA VAL A 276 -10.28 -3.18 -13.02
C VAL A 276 -11.28 -3.85 -12.09
N VAL A 277 -10.97 -3.96 -10.80
CA VAL A 277 -11.98 -4.36 -9.83
C VAL A 277 -13.01 -3.24 -9.79
N PRO A 278 -14.29 -3.50 -10.12
CA PRO A 278 -15.30 -2.44 -10.10
C PRO A 278 -15.35 -1.81 -8.71
N PRO A 279 -15.52 -0.49 -8.60
CA PRO A 279 -15.70 0.18 -7.33
C PRO A 279 -16.87 -0.47 -6.61
N VAL A 280 -16.70 -0.71 -5.31
CA VAL A 280 -17.83 -1.09 -4.46
C VAL A 280 -18.88 0.01 -4.63
N PRO A 281 -20.14 -0.31 -4.98
CA PRO A 281 -21.17 0.71 -5.18
C PRO A 281 -21.21 1.61 -3.95
N VAL A 282 -20.82 2.85 -4.09
CA VAL A 282 -21.05 3.88 -3.09
C VAL A 282 -22.56 4.02 -3.07
N ALA A 283 -23.19 3.70 -1.95
CA ALA A 283 -24.61 3.93 -1.77
C ALA A 283 -24.88 5.43 -1.97
N ASN A 284 -25.29 5.80 -3.17
CA ASN A 284 -25.74 7.14 -3.51
C ASN A 284 -27.14 7.35 -2.97
N GLU A 285 -27.25 7.45 -1.64
CA GLU A 285 -28.37 8.08 -0.97
C GLU A 285 -27.84 8.87 0.21
N ALA A 286 -27.22 10.03 -0.11
CA ALA A 286 -27.21 11.11 0.86
C ALA A 286 -28.63 11.65 0.88
N PRO A 287 -29.30 11.76 2.04
CA PRO A 287 -30.57 12.44 2.16
C PRO A 287 -30.38 13.87 1.63
N GLN A 288 -31.24 14.29 0.71
CA GLN A 288 -31.29 15.67 0.23
C GLN A 288 -31.40 16.58 1.45
N ALA A 289 -30.37 17.35 1.73
CA ALA A 289 -30.42 18.36 2.75
C ALA A 289 -31.50 19.37 2.33
N THR A 290 -32.58 19.42 3.08
CA THR A 290 -33.60 20.46 2.96
C THR A 290 -32.89 21.78 3.27
N ILE A 291 -32.71 22.62 2.23
CA ILE A 291 -32.17 23.97 2.38
C ILE A 291 -33.20 24.76 3.16
N ILE A 292 -32.97 25.03 4.43
CA ILE A 292 -33.71 26.02 5.21
C ILE A 292 -33.19 27.36 4.76
N PRO A 293 -34.03 28.25 4.17
CA PRO A 293 -33.59 29.57 3.77
C PRO A 293 -33.20 30.38 5.03
N ALA A 294 -32.07 31.08 4.91
CA ALA A 294 -31.62 32.01 5.97
C ALA A 294 -32.71 33.02 6.28
N PRO A 295 -32.94 33.37 7.54
CA PRO A 295 -33.92 34.41 7.92
C PRO A 295 -33.52 35.76 7.31
N GLN A 296 -34.49 36.40 6.67
CA GLN A 296 -34.30 37.76 6.12
C GLN A 296 -34.13 38.77 7.28
N ALA A 297 -33.21 39.73 7.11
CA ALA A 297 -32.76 40.67 8.12
C ALA A 297 -33.82 41.71 8.55
N ASN A 298 -35.10 41.44 8.49
CA ASN A 298 -36.17 42.36 8.89
C ASN A 298 -37.34 41.65 9.60
N ASP A 299 -37.02 40.73 10.53
CA ASP A 299 -38.06 40.20 11.43
C ASP A 299 -38.03 40.99 12.76
N PRO A 300 -39.08 41.74 13.12
CA PRO A 300 -39.09 42.60 14.31
C PRO A 300 -39.33 41.84 15.63
N SER A 301 -39.16 40.53 15.68
CA SER A 301 -39.41 39.70 16.86
C SER A 301 -38.14 39.27 17.63
N PHE A 302 -36.98 39.84 17.37
CA PHE A 302 -35.79 39.62 18.19
C PHE A 302 -35.60 40.77 19.20
N ASP A 303 -36.13 40.58 20.38
CA ASP A 303 -35.85 41.40 21.56
C ASP A 303 -34.39 41.16 22.02
N HIS A 304 -33.68 42.28 22.16
CA HIS A 304 -32.33 42.37 22.73
C HIS A 304 -32.36 42.30 24.27
N GLU A 305 -32.62 41.16 24.87
CA GLU A 305 -32.30 40.92 26.28
C GLU A 305 -31.95 39.43 26.44
N ASP A 306 -30.64 39.13 26.42
CA ASP A 306 -29.99 38.03 27.11
C ASP A 306 -28.51 37.96 26.68
N LEU A 307 -27.73 38.93 27.10
CA LEU A 307 -26.28 38.87 27.23
C LEU A 307 -25.88 39.63 28.50
N ALA A 308 -25.87 38.91 29.63
CA ALA A 308 -25.07 39.23 30.81
C ALA A 308 -24.33 37.97 31.27
#